data_301f7fbc6a3e574c93233c11d172b507
#
_entry.id   301f7fbc6a3e574c93233c11d172b507
#
_cell.length_a   1.000
_cell.length_b   1.000
_cell.length_c   1.000
_cell.angle_alpha   90.00
_cell.angle_beta   90.00
_cell.angle_gamma   90.00
#
_symmetry.space_group_name_H-M   'P 1'
#
loop_
_entity.id
_entity.type
_entity.pdbx_description
1 polymer ?
#
loop_
_entity_poly.entity_id
_entity_poly.type
_entity_poly.pdbx_seq_one_letter_code
_entity_poly.pdbx_strand_id
1 'polypeptide(L)'
;MPSSVTKVADTLRSSYWFLPGVMASTAVALSFVTVAIDERYPTVLEDIGIGSGGVDGARGLLETAAGSLITVAGVSFSIAIVLMSLASSQFGPRLLRTFMRDTGNQLVLGVFVSTFLYCLLVLRTIRGEDAGGLFVPHLSVSTSVVLTVASLVVFIYFIHHAAQLIQVSHIIASVGRGLEEVIDRVVPADGGRREDDPIASNVPTSRGRPIRADSAGYVQLIDHEDLLEAAVERDLLVRLTVRAGSHVVPGTVLAEAWPAHQVDDAAADAMRAAIVSGNQRTEQQDIDFGFQQLGQIALRALSPAINDPFTAGICVDRLGGVLCRLAERPRPSLMTADKGGQARVIAQELAFTTLLGSAFDEIRRAGRDIIYILDRLLGTLARIAERAHRRTDLEALRAQAELVLIAAQHGSHPDEELVALEAAQRAALEVIDGRLSETSRREP
;
A
#
# COMPACT_ATOMS: atom_id res chain seq x y z
N MET A 1 -11.60 12.60 18.86
CA MET A 1 -10.32 12.14 19.48
C MET A 1 -9.83 10.76 19.04
N PRO A 2 -10.58 9.88 18.34
CA PRO A 2 -10.05 8.61 17.83
C PRO A 2 -9.04 8.78 16.69
N SER A 3 -9.16 9.82 15.85
CA SER A 3 -8.32 10.01 14.67
C SER A 3 -6.84 10.28 14.95
N SER A 4 -6.49 10.91 16.07
CA SER A 4 -5.10 11.18 16.43
C SER A 4 -4.37 9.92 16.92
N VAL A 5 -5.06 9.02 17.61
CA VAL A 5 -4.49 7.75 18.11
C VAL A 5 -4.27 6.77 16.95
N THR A 6 -5.21 6.69 16.02
CA THR A 6 -5.07 5.88 14.79
C THR A 6 -3.95 6.41 13.89
N LYS A 7 -3.78 7.74 13.78
CA LYS A 7 -2.65 8.35 13.02
C LYS A 7 -1.30 8.02 13.65
N VAL A 8 -1.18 8.12 14.98
CA VAL A 8 0.07 7.77 15.69
C VAL A 8 0.34 6.26 15.59
N ALA A 9 -0.67 5.43 15.73
CA ALA A 9 -0.54 3.98 15.59
C ALA A 9 -0.14 3.56 14.17
N ASP A 10 -0.71 4.18 13.12
CA ASP A 10 -0.34 3.93 11.73
C ASP A 10 1.07 4.45 11.41
N THR A 11 1.44 5.61 11.93
CA THR A 11 2.81 6.14 11.78
C THR A 11 3.83 5.26 12.47
N LEU A 12 3.53 4.76 13.67
CA LEU A 12 4.40 3.84 14.41
C LEU A 12 4.49 2.48 13.71
N ARG A 13 3.36 1.90 13.29
CA ARG A 13 3.33 0.63 12.53
C ARG A 13 4.00 0.72 11.17
N SER A 14 4.00 1.89 10.54
CA SER A 14 4.70 2.12 9.28
C SER A 14 6.20 2.41 9.46
N SER A 15 6.68 2.53 10.70
CA SER A 15 8.08 2.75 11.01
C SER A 15 8.87 1.45 10.93
N TYR A 16 9.94 1.44 10.16
CA TYR A 16 10.85 0.30 10.02
C TYR A 16 11.41 -0.21 11.38
N TRP A 17 11.52 0.68 12.37
CA TRP A 17 12.10 0.41 13.69
C TRP A 17 11.11 -0.06 14.75
N PHE A 18 9.81 -0.02 14.48
CA PHE A 18 8.81 -0.33 15.50
C PHE A 18 8.88 -1.79 15.95
N LEU A 19 8.81 -2.73 15.01
CA LEU A 19 8.86 -4.16 15.32
C LEU A 19 10.22 -4.58 15.95
N PRO A 20 11.38 -4.19 15.38
CA PRO A 20 12.66 -4.45 16.03
C PRO A 20 12.77 -3.84 17.44
N GLY A 21 12.24 -2.65 17.65
CA GLY A 21 12.25 -2.00 18.97
C GLY A 21 11.40 -2.75 20.01
N VAL A 22 10.23 -3.23 19.63
CA VAL A 22 9.37 -4.07 20.51
C VAL A 22 10.07 -5.38 20.84
N MET A 23 10.66 -6.04 19.85
CA MET A 23 11.39 -7.29 20.05
C MET A 23 12.62 -7.11 20.96
N ALA A 24 13.38 -6.04 20.77
CA ALA A 24 14.52 -5.70 21.63
C ALA A 24 14.06 -5.45 23.08
N SER A 25 12.98 -4.71 23.28
CA SER A 25 12.39 -4.47 24.61
C SER A 25 11.92 -5.78 25.28
N THR A 26 11.33 -6.67 24.49
CA THR A 26 10.93 -8.01 24.97
C THR A 26 12.14 -8.85 25.38
N ALA A 27 13.24 -8.80 24.61
CA ALA A 27 14.47 -9.52 24.94
C ALA A 27 15.13 -8.98 26.22
N VAL A 28 15.08 -7.66 26.44
CA VAL A 28 15.51 -7.06 27.70
C VAL A 28 14.69 -7.59 28.87
N ALA A 29 13.36 -7.55 28.77
CA ALA A 29 12.47 -8.08 29.80
C ALA A 29 12.72 -9.58 30.06
N LEU A 30 12.87 -10.37 28.98
CA LEU A 30 13.15 -11.80 29.06
C LEU A 30 14.46 -12.07 29.77
N SER A 31 15.53 -11.29 29.50
CA SER A 31 16.84 -11.46 30.18
C SER A 31 16.74 -11.25 31.69
N PHE A 32 16.00 -10.22 32.14
CA PHE A 32 15.78 -10.02 33.57
C PHE A 32 14.93 -11.13 34.20
N VAL A 33 13.91 -11.62 33.52
CA VAL A 33 13.06 -12.70 34.03
C VAL A 33 13.86 -14.00 34.16
N THR A 34 14.61 -14.39 33.11
CA THR A 34 15.38 -15.65 33.14
C THR A 34 16.52 -15.59 34.19
N VAL A 35 17.23 -14.46 34.30
CA VAL A 35 18.26 -14.27 35.32
C VAL A 35 17.67 -14.30 36.73
N ALA A 36 16.50 -13.66 36.96
CA ALA A 36 15.83 -13.71 38.26
C ALA A 36 15.37 -15.13 38.63
N ILE A 37 15.00 -15.96 37.68
CA ILE A 37 14.66 -17.37 37.87
C ILE A 37 15.95 -18.15 38.24
N ASP A 38 17.06 -17.91 37.52
CA ASP A 38 18.36 -18.53 37.82
C ASP A 38 18.86 -18.18 39.21
N GLU A 39 18.70 -16.93 39.67
CA GLU A 39 19.05 -16.49 41.01
C GLU A 39 18.18 -17.17 42.10
N ARG A 40 16.91 -17.43 41.79
CA ARG A 40 15.93 -17.99 42.75
C ARG A 40 16.03 -19.50 42.89
N TYR A 41 16.42 -20.22 41.81
CA TYR A 41 16.42 -21.68 41.75
C TYR A 41 17.76 -22.25 41.19
N PRO A 42 18.90 -21.95 41.77
CA PRO A 42 20.20 -22.28 41.18
C PRO A 42 20.44 -23.79 41.06
N THR A 43 19.96 -24.61 41.99
CA THR A 43 20.24 -26.06 42.04
C THR A 43 19.33 -26.91 41.17
N VAL A 44 18.10 -26.48 40.93
CA VAL A 44 17.09 -27.24 40.14
C VAL A 44 17.44 -27.36 38.66
N LEU A 45 18.21 -26.40 38.14
CA LEU A 45 18.55 -26.34 36.74
C LEU A 45 19.86 -27.09 36.41
N GLU A 46 20.74 -27.26 37.38
CA GLU A 46 21.94 -28.14 37.23
C GLU A 46 21.55 -29.63 37.16
N ASP A 47 20.55 -30.07 37.93
CA ASP A 47 20.07 -31.46 37.96
C ASP A 47 19.38 -31.90 36.66
N ILE A 48 18.86 -30.94 35.84
CA ILE A 48 18.22 -31.22 34.54
C ILE A 48 19.24 -31.45 33.41
N GLY A 49 20.54 -31.37 33.72
CA GLY A 49 21.62 -31.68 32.76
C GLY A 49 21.87 -30.59 31.70
N ILE A 50 21.37 -29.37 31.93
CA ILE A 50 21.65 -28.20 31.10
C ILE A 50 22.96 -27.57 31.60
N GLY A 51 24.08 -28.32 31.42
CA GLY A 51 25.41 -27.86 31.83
C GLY A 51 26.00 -26.86 30.83
N SER A 52 26.30 -25.63 31.27
CA SER A 52 26.94 -24.59 30.46
C SER A 52 28.48 -24.70 30.41
N GLY A 53 29.07 -25.80 30.89
CA GLY A 53 30.53 -25.98 30.86
C GLY A 53 31.32 -25.05 31.84
N GLY A 54 30.67 -24.58 32.90
CA GLY A 54 31.24 -23.64 33.85
C GLY A 54 31.27 -22.18 33.39
N VAL A 55 31.90 -21.29 34.16
CA VAL A 55 31.93 -19.83 33.90
C VAL A 55 32.51 -19.51 32.51
N ASP A 56 33.67 -20.11 32.20
CA ASP A 56 34.37 -19.81 30.95
C ASP A 56 33.63 -20.36 29.73
N GLY A 57 32.98 -21.53 29.85
CA GLY A 57 32.17 -22.11 28.81
C GLY A 57 30.94 -21.25 28.52
N ALA A 58 30.24 -20.79 29.56
CA ALA A 58 29.07 -19.92 29.43
C ALA A 58 29.45 -18.55 28.80
N ARG A 59 30.56 -17.95 29.26
CA ARG A 59 31.10 -16.70 28.69
C ARG A 59 31.44 -16.87 27.21
N GLY A 60 32.26 -17.87 26.87
CA GLY A 60 32.70 -18.12 25.50
C GLY A 60 31.53 -18.36 24.54
N LEU A 61 30.51 -19.07 25.02
CA LEU A 61 29.30 -19.31 24.23
C LEU A 61 28.51 -18.02 23.94
N LEU A 62 28.25 -17.21 24.99
CA LEU A 62 27.52 -15.96 24.86
C LEU A 62 28.28 -14.91 24.03
N GLU A 63 29.60 -14.80 24.23
CA GLU A 63 30.48 -13.91 23.45
C GLU A 63 30.48 -14.30 21.96
N THR A 64 30.61 -15.61 21.68
CA THR A 64 30.60 -16.12 20.31
C THR A 64 29.24 -15.90 19.67
N ALA A 65 28.13 -16.19 20.37
CA ALA A 65 26.80 -15.97 19.89
C ALA A 65 26.54 -14.47 19.63
N ALA A 66 26.84 -13.59 20.59
CA ALA A 66 26.65 -12.16 20.44
C ALA A 66 27.50 -11.59 19.29
N GLY A 67 28.79 -11.93 19.21
CA GLY A 67 29.66 -11.48 18.13
C GLY A 67 29.26 -11.94 16.75
N SER A 68 28.80 -13.18 16.65
CA SER A 68 28.28 -13.72 15.38
C SER A 68 26.96 -13.06 14.96
N LEU A 69 26.02 -12.89 15.90
CA LEU A 69 24.69 -12.31 15.62
C LEU A 69 24.76 -10.85 15.18
N ILE A 70 25.60 -10.02 15.82
CA ILE A 70 25.74 -8.62 15.41
C ILE A 70 26.39 -8.51 14.03
N THR A 71 27.32 -9.39 13.70
CA THR A 71 27.92 -9.45 12.37
C THR A 71 26.90 -9.84 11.30
N VAL A 72 26.10 -10.88 11.54
CA VAL A 72 25.04 -11.32 10.63
C VAL A 72 23.96 -10.24 10.49
N ALA A 73 23.59 -9.57 11.59
CA ALA A 73 22.66 -8.42 11.54
C ALA A 73 23.18 -7.30 10.64
N GLY A 74 24.46 -6.94 10.75
CA GLY A 74 25.10 -5.93 9.92
C GLY A 74 25.11 -6.28 8.43
N VAL A 75 25.46 -7.53 8.10
CA VAL A 75 25.43 -8.04 6.72
C VAL A 75 24.01 -8.06 6.18
N SER A 76 23.03 -8.58 6.94
CA SER A 76 21.62 -8.62 6.53
C SER A 76 21.06 -7.23 6.28
N PHE A 77 21.39 -6.26 7.14
CA PHE A 77 21.00 -4.86 6.95
C PHE A 77 21.65 -4.24 5.71
N SER A 78 22.93 -4.52 5.47
CA SER A 78 23.63 -4.06 4.26
C SER A 78 22.98 -4.61 2.99
N ILE A 79 22.64 -5.92 2.98
CA ILE A 79 21.92 -6.54 1.88
C ILE A 79 20.55 -5.87 1.68
N ALA A 80 19.78 -5.65 2.75
CA ALA A 80 18.48 -4.98 2.67
C ALA A 80 18.58 -3.57 2.05
N ILE A 81 19.62 -2.79 2.40
CA ILE A 81 19.86 -1.46 1.80
C ILE A 81 20.19 -1.59 0.31
N VAL A 82 21.04 -2.54 -0.07
CA VAL A 82 21.38 -2.77 -1.49
C VAL A 82 20.14 -3.17 -2.29
N LEU A 83 19.29 -4.05 -1.74
CA LEU A 83 18.03 -4.45 -2.37
C LEU A 83 17.07 -3.27 -2.52
N MET A 84 16.94 -2.42 -1.49
CA MET A 84 16.13 -1.20 -1.56
C MET A 84 16.67 -0.22 -2.62
N SER A 85 17.99 -0.06 -2.70
CA SER A 85 18.63 0.78 -3.73
C SER A 85 18.37 0.25 -5.13
N LEU A 86 18.51 -1.06 -5.33
CA LEU A 86 18.24 -1.74 -6.60
C LEU A 86 16.76 -1.62 -6.98
N ALA A 87 15.86 -1.88 -6.05
CA ALA A 87 14.42 -1.72 -6.27
C ALA A 87 14.04 -0.27 -6.63
N SER A 88 14.61 0.72 -5.94
CA SER A 88 14.40 2.13 -6.24
C SER A 88 14.91 2.51 -7.63
N SER A 89 16.07 1.99 -8.03
CA SER A 89 16.63 2.26 -9.36
C SER A 89 15.85 1.57 -10.48
N GLN A 90 15.37 0.34 -10.26
CA GLN A 90 14.65 -0.44 -11.28
C GLN A 90 13.14 -0.13 -11.35
N PHE A 91 12.48 0.13 -10.22
CA PHE A 91 11.02 0.26 -10.16
C PHE A 91 10.52 1.65 -9.77
N GLY A 92 11.42 2.53 -9.34
CA GLY A 92 11.12 3.90 -8.95
C GLY A 92 11.00 4.14 -7.45
N PRO A 93 11.26 5.39 -7.00
CA PRO A 93 11.34 5.72 -5.57
C PRO A 93 10.00 5.60 -4.83
N ARG A 94 8.87 5.56 -5.55
CA ARG A 94 7.53 5.41 -4.94
C ARG A 94 7.32 4.05 -4.30
N LEU A 95 7.98 2.99 -4.83
CA LEU A 95 7.89 1.63 -4.30
C LEU A 95 8.77 1.40 -3.06
N LEU A 96 9.68 2.32 -2.75
CA LEU A 96 10.56 2.20 -1.59
C LEU A 96 9.77 2.02 -0.28
N ARG A 97 8.60 2.65 -0.15
CA ARG A 97 7.74 2.48 1.03
C ARG A 97 7.23 1.05 1.22
N THR A 98 6.90 0.37 0.13
CA THR A 98 6.43 -1.03 0.18
C THR A 98 7.54 -1.92 0.73
N PHE A 99 8.80 -1.69 0.35
CA PHE A 99 9.95 -2.40 0.89
C PHE A 99 10.24 -2.06 2.35
N MET A 100 10.08 -0.80 2.76
CA MET A 100 10.27 -0.38 4.14
C MET A 100 9.19 -0.94 5.09
N ARG A 101 8.01 -1.22 4.59
CA ARG A 101 6.90 -1.82 5.35
C ARG A 101 6.94 -3.34 5.38
N ASP A 102 7.91 -3.96 4.70
CA ASP A 102 8.05 -5.41 4.67
C ASP A 102 8.33 -5.95 6.08
N THR A 103 7.35 -6.66 6.61
CA THR A 103 7.39 -7.24 7.95
C THR A 103 8.46 -8.32 8.08
N GLY A 104 8.79 -9.02 6.97
CA GLY A 104 9.83 -10.04 6.93
C GLY A 104 11.19 -9.45 7.27
N ASN A 105 11.58 -8.35 6.63
CA ASN A 105 12.85 -7.66 6.89
C ASN A 105 12.91 -7.09 8.32
N GLN A 106 11.79 -6.51 8.80
CA GLN A 106 11.72 -5.99 10.18
C GLN A 106 11.86 -7.12 11.22
N LEU A 107 11.21 -8.27 10.98
CA LEU A 107 11.31 -9.45 11.84
C LEU A 107 12.75 -9.97 11.93
N VAL A 108 13.40 -10.13 10.77
CA VAL A 108 14.79 -10.60 10.68
C VAL A 108 15.73 -9.71 11.50
N LEU A 109 15.67 -8.40 11.26
CA LEU A 109 16.48 -7.44 12.01
C LEU A 109 16.15 -7.49 13.51
N GLY A 110 14.85 -7.56 13.84
CA GLY A 110 14.36 -7.67 15.21
C GLY A 110 14.90 -8.90 15.94
N VAL A 111 14.88 -10.07 15.32
CA VAL A 111 15.41 -11.32 15.89
C VAL A 111 16.90 -11.20 16.18
N PHE A 112 17.70 -10.73 15.21
CA PHE A 112 19.14 -10.64 15.42
C PHE A 112 19.53 -9.63 16.52
N VAL A 113 18.95 -8.42 16.47
CA VAL A 113 19.22 -7.38 17.46
C VAL A 113 18.73 -7.78 18.84
N SER A 114 17.54 -8.40 18.95
CA SER A 114 16.99 -8.84 20.23
C SER A 114 17.79 -9.99 20.84
N THR A 115 18.21 -10.98 20.04
CA THR A 115 19.02 -12.09 20.52
C THR A 115 20.42 -11.63 20.92
N PHE A 116 21.04 -10.75 20.14
CA PHE A 116 22.30 -10.10 20.50
C PHE A 116 22.20 -9.40 21.86
N LEU A 117 21.17 -8.56 22.02
CA LEU A 117 20.96 -7.80 23.27
C LEU A 117 20.70 -8.73 24.45
N TYR A 118 19.93 -9.80 24.27
CA TYR A 118 19.71 -10.84 25.27
C TYR A 118 21.02 -11.47 25.70
N CYS A 119 21.87 -11.94 24.77
CA CYS A 119 23.14 -12.54 25.04
C CYS A 119 24.09 -11.57 25.81
N LEU A 120 24.12 -10.29 25.41
CA LEU A 120 24.93 -9.26 26.07
C LEU A 120 24.50 -9.00 27.52
N LEU A 121 23.17 -8.93 27.77
CA LEU A 121 22.63 -8.69 29.10
C LEU A 121 22.88 -9.89 30.03
N VAL A 122 22.71 -11.12 29.52
CA VAL A 122 23.01 -12.34 30.29
C VAL A 122 24.52 -12.45 30.56
N LEU A 123 25.37 -12.16 29.56
CA LEU A 123 26.84 -12.18 29.72
C LEU A 123 27.31 -11.28 30.87
N ARG A 124 26.71 -10.12 31.05
CA ARG A 124 27.01 -9.17 32.13
C ARG A 124 26.75 -9.76 33.52
N THR A 125 25.87 -10.75 33.67
CA THR A 125 25.48 -11.31 34.98
C THR A 125 26.41 -12.43 35.46
N ILE A 126 27.22 -13.02 34.57
CA ILE A 126 28.13 -14.11 34.88
C ILE A 126 29.27 -13.60 35.77
N ARG A 127 29.42 -14.22 36.96
CA ARG A 127 30.45 -13.88 37.93
C ARG A 127 31.38 -15.09 38.19
N GLY A 128 32.69 -14.84 38.25
CA GLY A 128 33.70 -15.80 38.68
C GLY A 128 33.96 -15.73 40.18
N GLU A 129 34.81 -16.62 40.70
CA GLU A 129 35.18 -16.68 42.12
C GLU A 129 35.77 -15.37 42.63
N ASP A 130 36.53 -14.66 41.79
CA ASP A 130 37.21 -13.39 42.13
C ASP A 130 36.24 -12.20 42.30
N ALA A 131 34.95 -12.33 41.89
CA ALA A 131 33.97 -11.24 41.81
C ALA A 131 32.81 -11.39 42.82
N GLY A 132 33.03 -12.05 43.96
CA GLY A 132 32.04 -12.10 45.05
C GLY A 132 31.10 -13.29 45.03
N GLY A 133 31.48 -14.39 44.38
CA GLY A 133 30.79 -15.67 44.35
C GLY A 133 30.50 -16.17 42.95
N LEU A 134 30.63 -17.48 42.74
CA LEU A 134 30.38 -18.13 41.45
C LEU A 134 28.89 -18.05 41.10
N PHE A 135 28.57 -17.44 39.97
CA PHE A 135 27.20 -17.41 39.45
C PHE A 135 27.18 -17.64 37.95
N VAL A 136 26.53 -18.72 37.53
CA VAL A 136 26.30 -19.07 36.13
C VAL A 136 24.79 -19.24 35.91
N PRO A 137 24.15 -18.38 35.11
CA PRO A 137 22.70 -18.44 34.86
C PRO A 137 22.38 -19.52 33.82
N HIS A 138 22.17 -20.76 34.22
CA HIS A 138 22.02 -21.92 33.34
C HIS A 138 20.81 -21.84 32.42
N LEU A 139 19.64 -21.40 32.94
CA LEU A 139 18.42 -21.21 32.13
C LEU A 139 18.65 -20.11 31.08
N SER A 140 19.23 -18.98 31.50
CA SER A 140 19.49 -17.84 30.62
C SER A 140 20.48 -18.21 29.51
N VAL A 141 21.53 -18.96 29.82
CA VAL A 141 22.48 -19.46 28.80
C VAL A 141 21.81 -20.43 27.85
N SER A 142 21.01 -21.38 28.34
CA SER A 142 20.26 -22.31 27.49
C SER A 142 19.25 -21.61 26.59
N THR A 143 18.55 -20.62 27.13
CA THR A 143 17.64 -19.76 26.35
C THR A 143 18.39 -19.02 25.24
N SER A 144 19.63 -18.53 25.51
CA SER A 144 20.45 -17.89 24.47
C SER A 144 20.83 -18.83 23.34
N VAL A 145 21.10 -20.10 23.65
CA VAL A 145 21.37 -21.14 22.63
C VAL A 145 20.13 -21.35 21.75
N VAL A 146 18.93 -21.50 22.35
CA VAL A 146 17.68 -21.66 21.61
C VAL A 146 17.42 -20.45 20.73
N LEU A 147 17.58 -19.23 21.25
CA LEU A 147 17.42 -17.99 20.47
C LEU A 147 18.44 -17.90 19.33
N THR A 148 19.69 -18.33 19.56
CA THR A 148 20.73 -18.35 18.52
C THR A 148 20.39 -19.34 17.40
N VAL A 149 19.93 -20.54 17.76
CA VAL A 149 19.46 -21.53 16.77
C VAL A 149 18.24 -21.02 16.00
N ALA A 150 17.27 -20.41 16.70
CA ALA A 150 16.12 -19.77 16.05
C ALA A 150 16.56 -18.63 15.10
N SER A 151 17.57 -17.84 15.49
CA SER A 151 18.15 -16.80 14.63
C SER A 151 18.78 -17.37 13.36
N LEU A 152 19.39 -18.55 13.42
CA LEU A 152 19.91 -19.23 12.22
C LEU A 152 18.77 -19.62 11.25
N VAL A 153 17.66 -20.14 11.77
CA VAL A 153 16.48 -20.45 10.94
C VAL A 153 15.93 -19.17 10.28
N VAL A 154 15.86 -18.08 11.04
CA VAL A 154 15.42 -16.77 10.52
C VAL A 154 16.40 -16.23 9.46
N PHE A 155 17.71 -16.50 9.59
CA PHE A 155 18.70 -16.14 8.57
C PHE A 155 18.49 -16.89 7.25
N ILE A 156 18.21 -18.19 7.32
CA ILE A 156 17.88 -18.98 6.13
C ILE A 156 16.59 -18.46 5.46
N TYR A 157 15.58 -18.14 6.26
CA TYR A 157 14.36 -17.48 5.79
C TYR A 157 14.67 -16.15 5.11
N PHE A 158 15.55 -15.31 5.70
CA PHE A 158 15.94 -14.02 5.14
C PHE A 158 16.54 -14.15 3.74
N ILE A 159 17.46 -15.09 3.53
CA ILE A 159 18.08 -15.30 2.21
C ILE A 159 17.01 -15.63 1.17
N HIS A 160 16.08 -16.51 1.51
CA HIS A 160 14.98 -16.88 0.61
C HIS A 160 14.03 -15.69 0.35
N HIS A 161 13.65 -14.98 1.38
CA HIS A 161 12.77 -13.81 1.31
C HIS A 161 13.41 -12.66 0.52
N ALA A 162 14.68 -12.37 0.75
CA ALA A 162 15.44 -11.37 0.01
C ALA A 162 15.50 -11.66 -1.51
N ALA A 163 15.65 -12.93 -1.88
CA ALA A 163 15.62 -13.34 -3.29
C ALA A 163 14.24 -13.11 -3.95
N GLN A 164 13.16 -13.27 -3.22
CA GLN A 164 11.79 -13.02 -3.71
C GLN A 164 11.48 -11.53 -3.86
N LEU A 165 12.01 -10.67 -2.99
CA LEU A 165 11.79 -9.22 -3.03
C LEU A 165 12.33 -8.55 -4.31
N ILE A 166 13.26 -9.18 -5.01
CA ILE A 166 13.84 -8.66 -6.27
C ILE A 166 12.96 -9.08 -7.47
N GLN A 167 12.10 -10.07 -7.34
CA GLN A 167 11.31 -10.56 -8.46
C GLN A 167 10.22 -9.55 -8.84
N VAL A 168 10.28 -9.05 -10.08
CA VAL A 168 9.35 -8.06 -10.63
C VAL A 168 7.90 -8.51 -10.50
N SER A 169 7.63 -9.80 -10.75
CA SER A 169 6.29 -10.39 -10.62
C SER A 169 5.73 -10.28 -9.21
N HIS A 170 6.57 -10.46 -8.18
CA HIS A 170 6.18 -10.27 -6.78
C HIS A 170 5.83 -8.81 -6.45
N ILE A 171 6.61 -7.88 -6.97
CA ILE A 171 6.36 -6.43 -6.79
C ILE A 171 5.04 -6.05 -7.44
N ILE A 172 4.82 -6.42 -8.71
CA ILE A 172 3.58 -6.15 -9.43
C ILE A 172 2.38 -6.76 -8.69
N ALA A 173 2.51 -8.01 -8.21
CA ALA A 173 1.46 -8.67 -7.45
C ALA A 173 1.18 -7.97 -6.11
N SER A 174 2.20 -7.46 -5.41
CA SER A 174 2.05 -6.73 -4.16
C SER A 174 1.33 -5.40 -4.35
N VAL A 175 1.77 -4.60 -5.34
CA VAL A 175 1.11 -3.32 -5.68
C VAL A 175 -0.33 -3.57 -6.13
N GLY A 176 -0.56 -4.61 -6.94
CA GLY A 176 -1.90 -4.98 -7.38
C GLY A 176 -2.83 -5.35 -6.22
N ARG A 177 -2.36 -6.15 -5.25
CA ARG A 177 -3.14 -6.47 -4.04
C ARG A 177 -3.45 -5.24 -3.21
N GLY A 178 -2.45 -4.36 -2.98
CA GLY A 178 -2.68 -3.09 -2.28
C GLY A 178 -3.74 -2.23 -2.97
N LEU A 179 -3.73 -2.18 -4.31
CA LEU A 179 -4.73 -1.46 -5.08
C LEU A 179 -6.12 -2.10 -4.95
N GLU A 180 -6.22 -3.44 -4.98
CA GLU A 180 -7.47 -4.16 -4.74
C GLU A 180 -8.05 -3.87 -3.34
N GLU A 181 -7.21 -3.84 -2.30
CA GLU A 181 -7.60 -3.50 -0.93
C GLU A 181 -8.14 -2.07 -0.81
N VAL A 182 -7.51 -1.12 -1.51
CA VAL A 182 -8.00 0.27 -1.56
C VAL A 182 -9.35 0.33 -2.25
N ILE A 183 -9.53 -0.38 -3.35
CA ILE A 183 -10.81 -0.45 -4.06
C ILE A 183 -11.89 -1.07 -3.18
N ASP A 184 -11.59 -2.15 -2.46
CA ASP A 184 -12.54 -2.80 -1.54
C ASP A 184 -13.00 -1.86 -0.43
N ARG A 185 -12.14 -0.95 -0.01
CA ARG A 185 -12.43 0.06 1.03
C ARG A 185 -13.21 1.25 0.48
N VAL A 186 -12.84 1.76 -0.70
CA VAL A 186 -13.39 3.01 -1.27
C VAL A 186 -14.63 2.74 -2.10
N VAL A 187 -14.71 1.57 -2.73
CA VAL A 187 -15.82 1.14 -3.60
C VAL A 187 -16.33 -0.22 -3.12
N PRO A 188 -17.05 -0.29 -1.99
CA PRO A 188 -17.57 -1.55 -1.45
C PRO A 188 -18.53 -2.22 -2.42
N ALA A 189 -18.53 -3.57 -2.43
CA ALA A 189 -19.35 -4.35 -3.35
C ALA A 189 -20.86 -4.17 -3.11
N ASP A 190 -21.26 -3.89 -1.88
CA ASP A 190 -22.66 -3.75 -1.45
C ASP A 190 -23.17 -2.30 -1.44
N GLY A 191 -22.30 -1.34 -1.72
CA GLY A 191 -22.57 0.10 -1.64
C GLY A 191 -22.97 0.71 -2.98
N GLY A 192 -24.16 0.36 -3.49
CA GLY A 192 -24.65 0.93 -4.75
C GLY A 192 -25.26 2.31 -4.59
N ARG A 193 -24.79 3.26 -5.42
CA ARG A 193 -25.58 4.42 -5.80
C ARG A 193 -26.81 3.90 -6.56
N ARG A 194 -28.00 4.33 -6.17
CA ARG A 194 -29.14 4.27 -7.07
C ARG A 194 -28.85 5.21 -8.24
N GLU A 195 -29.11 4.77 -9.47
CA GLU A 195 -28.96 5.60 -10.68
C GLU A 195 -29.68 6.95 -10.58
N ASP A 196 -30.69 7.02 -9.72
CA ASP A 196 -31.52 8.19 -9.45
C ASP A 196 -31.01 9.08 -8.29
N ASP A 197 -29.78 8.90 -7.78
CA ASP A 197 -29.25 9.80 -6.73
C ASP A 197 -29.13 11.23 -7.29
N PRO A 198 -30.03 12.17 -6.93
CA PRO A 198 -30.10 13.50 -7.56
C PRO A 198 -29.00 14.40 -7.00
N ILE A 199 -27.74 14.12 -7.32
CA ILE A 199 -26.59 14.93 -6.84
C ILE A 199 -26.76 16.39 -7.30
N ALA A 200 -27.17 16.59 -8.54
CA ALA A 200 -27.28 17.93 -9.11
C ALA A 200 -28.42 18.75 -8.48
N SER A 201 -29.49 18.10 -8.03
CA SER A 201 -30.66 18.78 -7.44
C SER A 201 -30.49 19.15 -5.97
N ASN A 202 -29.51 18.55 -5.28
CA ASN A 202 -29.28 18.80 -3.84
C ASN A 202 -28.20 19.86 -3.55
N VAL A 203 -27.44 20.31 -4.55
CA VAL A 203 -26.46 21.39 -4.38
C VAL A 203 -27.18 22.73 -4.51
N PRO A 204 -27.17 23.59 -3.48
CA PRO A 204 -27.74 24.92 -3.57
C PRO A 204 -27.11 25.73 -4.69
N THR A 205 -27.93 26.50 -5.43
CA THR A 205 -27.45 27.42 -6.47
C THR A 205 -26.74 28.64 -5.88
N SER A 206 -26.92 28.93 -4.59
CA SER A 206 -26.22 29.99 -3.87
C SER A 206 -24.76 29.63 -3.65
N ARG A 207 -23.91 30.64 -3.51
CA ARG A 207 -22.48 30.45 -3.22
C ARG A 207 -22.29 29.97 -1.78
N GLY A 208 -21.62 28.83 -1.61
CA GLY A 208 -21.23 28.30 -0.31
C GLY A 208 -20.05 29.06 0.29
N ARG A 209 -19.79 28.86 1.61
CA ARG A 209 -18.54 29.30 2.23
C ARG A 209 -17.42 28.34 1.83
N PRO A 210 -16.32 28.82 1.20
CA PRO A 210 -15.22 27.96 0.82
C PRO A 210 -14.34 27.63 2.03
N ILE A 211 -14.07 26.37 2.25
CA ILE A 211 -13.07 25.86 3.20
C ILE A 211 -11.75 25.75 2.44
N ARG A 212 -10.72 26.45 2.88
CA ARG A 212 -9.45 26.55 2.14
C ARG A 212 -8.31 25.81 2.84
N ALA A 213 -7.38 25.31 2.04
CA ALA A 213 -6.13 24.74 2.53
C ALA A 213 -5.22 25.84 3.12
N ASP A 214 -4.57 25.52 4.24
CA ASP A 214 -3.59 26.37 4.90
C ASP A 214 -2.15 26.06 4.49
N SER A 215 -1.90 24.85 4.00
CA SER A 215 -0.58 24.35 3.61
C SER A 215 -0.59 23.69 2.23
N ALA A 216 0.60 23.59 1.63
CA ALA A 216 0.79 22.84 0.40
C ALA A 216 0.99 21.35 0.71
N GLY A 217 0.50 20.47 -0.18
CA GLY A 217 0.67 19.04 -0.07
C GLY A 217 -0.31 18.23 -0.93
N TYR A 218 -0.26 16.92 -0.75
CA TYR A 218 -1.24 16.00 -1.34
C TYR A 218 -2.26 15.61 -0.28
N VAL A 219 -3.54 15.63 -0.64
CA VAL A 219 -4.60 15.10 0.22
C VAL A 219 -4.36 13.59 0.38
N GLN A 220 -4.11 13.17 1.62
CA GLN A 220 -3.75 11.77 1.96
C GLN A 220 -4.95 10.99 2.46
N LEU A 221 -5.81 11.65 3.24
CA LEU A 221 -6.99 11.06 3.86
C LEU A 221 -8.09 12.12 3.97
N ILE A 222 -9.30 11.72 3.68
CA ILE A 222 -10.52 12.46 3.97
C ILE A 222 -11.31 11.64 4.98
N ASP A 223 -11.47 12.17 6.20
CA ASP A 223 -12.27 11.53 7.24
C ASP A 223 -13.74 11.90 7.04
N HIS A 224 -14.48 10.98 6.43
CA HIS A 224 -15.90 11.19 6.13
C HIS A 224 -16.78 11.21 7.38
N GLU A 225 -16.37 10.54 8.47
CA GLU A 225 -17.10 10.54 9.73
C GLU A 225 -16.96 11.88 10.42
N ASP A 226 -15.75 12.40 10.57
CA ASP A 226 -15.47 13.72 11.15
C ASP A 226 -16.14 14.84 10.32
N LEU A 227 -16.14 14.72 8.97
CA LEU A 227 -16.85 15.67 8.09
C LEU A 227 -18.37 15.62 8.28
N LEU A 228 -18.92 14.41 8.42
CA LEU A 228 -20.35 14.22 8.64
C LEU A 228 -20.75 14.80 10.01
N GLU A 229 -19.97 14.54 11.07
CA GLU A 229 -20.21 15.07 12.40
C GLU A 229 -20.22 16.62 12.38
N ALA A 230 -19.20 17.25 11.77
CA ALA A 230 -19.12 18.69 11.65
C ALA A 230 -20.29 19.30 10.85
N ALA A 231 -20.76 18.58 9.81
CA ALA A 231 -21.89 19.03 8.99
C ALA A 231 -23.23 18.91 9.75
N VAL A 232 -23.44 17.81 10.49
CA VAL A 232 -24.66 17.56 11.26
C VAL A 232 -24.80 18.53 12.42
N GLU A 233 -23.73 18.81 13.17
CA GLU A 233 -23.75 19.72 14.31
C GLU A 233 -24.30 21.12 13.98
N ARG A 234 -24.12 21.57 12.75
CA ARG A 234 -24.49 22.93 12.31
C ARG A 234 -25.50 22.95 11.17
N ASP A 235 -26.17 21.84 10.91
CA ASP A 235 -27.16 21.68 9.84
C ASP A 235 -26.65 22.12 8.47
N LEU A 236 -25.42 21.69 8.12
CA LEU A 236 -24.73 22.09 6.90
C LEU A 236 -24.80 20.98 5.83
N LEU A 237 -24.70 21.40 4.55
CA LEU A 237 -24.35 20.57 3.41
C LEU A 237 -22.92 20.91 3.01
N VAL A 238 -22.04 19.91 2.91
CA VAL A 238 -20.62 20.07 2.54
C VAL A 238 -20.37 19.36 1.21
N ARG A 239 -19.81 20.04 0.24
CA ARG A 239 -19.35 19.46 -1.03
C ARG A 239 -17.84 19.50 -1.11
N LEU A 240 -17.21 18.33 -1.18
CA LEU A 240 -15.78 18.21 -1.42
C LEU A 240 -15.44 18.64 -2.86
N THR A 241 -14.39 19.46 -3.00
CA THR A 241 -13.83 19.88 -4.29
C THR A 241 -12.50 19.20 -4.57
N VAL A 242 -12.00 18.42 -3.61
CA VAL A 242 -10.78 17.62 -3.69
C VAL A 242 -11.07 16.17 -3.32
N ARG A 243 -10.19 15.27 -3.75
CA ARG A 243 -10.17 13.85 -3.39
C ARG A 243 -8.80 13.46 -2.88
N ALA A 244 -8.67 12.27 -2.30
CA ALA A 244 -7.37 11.69 -1.99
C ALA A 244 -6.49 11.68 -3.26
N GLY A 245 -5.23 12.08 -3.12
CA GLY A 245 -4.27 12.26 -4.21
C GLY A 245 -4.26 13.66 -4.84
N SER A 246 -5.24 14.52 -4.58
CA SER A 246 -5.24 15.90 -5.08
C SER A 246 -4.08 16.70 -4.48
N HIS A 247 -3.32 17.41 -5.32
CA HIS A 247 -2.32 18.36 -4.85
C HIS A 247 -3.00 19.70 -4.53
N VAL A 248 -2.75 20.22 -3.36
CA VAL A 248 -3.30 21.48 -2.88
C VAL A 248 -2.18 22.45 -2.52
N VAL A 249 -2.49 23.73 -2.62
CA VAL A 249 -1.61 24.83 -2.16
C VAL A 249 -2.42 25.75 -1.22
N PRO A 250 -1.77 26.59 -0.41
CA PRO A 250 -2.49 27.53 0.43
C PRO A 250 -3.51 28.33 -0.36
N GLY A 251 -4.75 28.38 0.14
CA GLY A 251 -5.88 29.03 -0.53
C GLY A 251 -6.68 28.15 -1.49
N THR A 252 -6.21 26.93 -1.86
CA THR A 252 -7.02 25.98 -2.62
C THR A 252 -8.31 25.67 -1.86
N VAL A 253 -9.45 25.70 -2.55
CA VAL A 253 -10.73 25.30 -1.96
C VAL A 253 -10.73 23.79 -1.79
N LEU A 254 -10.92 23.31 -0.56
CA LEU A 254 -11.00 21.89 -0.21
C LEU A 254 -12.44 21.40 -0.24
N ALA A 255 -13.34 22.26 0.23
CA ALA A 255 -14.78 22.01 0.26
C ALA A 255 -15.55 23.34 0.20
N GLU A 256 -16.82 23.26 -0.18
CA GLU A 256 -17.80 24.33 -0.03
C GLU A 256 -18.90 23.88 0.92
N ALA A 257 -19.35 24.76 1.82
CA ALA A 257 -20.37 24.46 2.81
C ALA A 257 -21.55 25.44 2.74
N TRP A 258 -22.78 24.91 2.87
CA TRP A 258 -24.05 25.66 2.86
C TRP A 258 -24.90 25.35 4.09
N PRO A 259 -25.68 26.34 4.55
CA PRO A 259 -25.70 27.74 4.12
C PRO A 259 -24.49 28.52 4.65
N ALA A 260 -23.92 29.41 3.83
CA ALA A 260 -22.66 30.08 4.11
C ALA A 260 -22.63 30.88 5.44
N HIS A 261 -23.78 31.41 5.87
CA HIS A 261 -23.93 32.20 7.11
C HIS A 261 -23.87 31.37 8.39
N GLN A 262 -24.10 30.05 8.32
CA GLN A 262 -24.03 29.13 9.45
C GLN A 262 -22.64 28.52 9.64
N VAL A 263 -21.75 28.69 8.67
CA VAL A 263 -20.38 28.18 8.75
C VAL A 263 -19.55 29.18 9.54
N ASP A 264 -19.29 28.94 10.82
CA ASP A 264 -18.35 29.69 11.64
C ASP A 264 -16.89 29.24 11.40
N ASP A 265 -15.92 29.91 12.02
CA ASP A 265 -14.52 29.58 11.87
C ASP A 265 -14.21 28.22 12.51
N ALA A 266 -14.88 27.87 13.61
CA ALA A 266 -14.72 26.59 14.28
C ALA A 266 -15.18 25.43 13.38
N ALA A 267 -16.31 25.56 12.67
CA ALA A 267 -16.77 24.60 11.70
C ALA A 267 -15.80 24.46 10.52
N ALA A 268 -15.29 25.60 10.02
CA ALA A 268 -14.32 25.62 8.94
C ALA A 268 -13.01 24.89 9.35
N ASP A 269 -12.55 25.09 10.57
CA ASP A 269 -11.36 24.43 11.12
C ASP A 269 -11.58 22.94 11.33
N ALA A 270 -12.74 22.52 11.84
CA ALA A 270 -13.11 21.11 11.98
C ALA A 270 -13.13 20.39 10.63
N MET A 271 -13.78 20.98 9.60
CA MET A 271 -13.82 20.44 8.25
C MET A 271 -12.42 20.37 7.62
N ARG A 272 -11.57 21.38 7.86
CA ARG A 272 -10.20 21.39 7.38
C ARG A 272 -9.37 20.31 8.05
N ALA A 273 -9.53 20.09 9.36
CA ALA A 273 -8.85 19.05 10.11
C ALA A 273 -9.21 17.64 9.66
N ALA A 274 -10.44 17.43 9.17
CA ALA A 274 -10.90 16.16 8.60
C ALA A 274 -10.22 15.84 7.24
N ILE A 275 -9.59 16.84 6.59
CA ILE A 275 -8.89 16.66 5.30
C ILE A 275 -7.39 16.73 5.54
N VAL A 276 -6.77 15.55 5.70
CA VAL A 276 -5.35 15.42 6.01
C VAL A 276 -4.51 15.54 4.74
N SER A 277 -3.58 16.49 4.73
CA SER A 277 -2.60 16.64 3.64
C SER A 277 -1.17 16.39 4.12
N GLY A 278 -0.28 16.02 3.20
CA GLY A 278 1.14 15.80 3.48
C GLY A 278 1.99 15.83 2.23
N ASN A 279 3.30 15.73 2.39
CA ASN A 279 4.27 15.92 1.31
C ASN A 279 4.25 14.82 0.22
N GLN A 280 3.55 13.71 0.43
CA GLN A 280 3.53 12.58 -0.49
C GLN A 280 2.12 11.99 -0.58
N ARG A 281 1.79 11.39 -1.74
CA ARG A 281 0.57 10.59 -1.91
C ARG A 281 0.66 9.30 -1.07
N THR A 282 -0.49 8.79 -0.65
CA THR A 282 -0.62 7.55 0.12
C THR A 282 -1.64 6.62 -0.52
N GLU A 283 -1.50 5.32 -0.26
CA GLU A 283 -2.38 4.27 -0.80
C GLU A 283 -3.68 4.11 0.00
N GLN A 284 -3.95 4.97 1.01
CA GLN A 284 -5.08 4.74 1.91
C GLN A 284 -6.46 4.90 1.26
N GLN A 285 -6.63 5.93 0.44
CA GLN A 285 -7.88 6.22 -0.28
C GLN A 285 -7.65 6.58 -1.75
N ASP A 286 -6.37 6.69 -2.19
CA ASP A 286 -6.01 7.15 -3.52
C ASP A 286 -5.87 5.98 -4.49
N ILE A 287 -6.99 5.61 -5.13
CA ILE A 287 -7.03 4.54 -6.14
C ILE A 287 -6.12 4.86 -7.31
N ASP A 288 -6.13 6.11 -7.82
CA ASP A 288 -5.34 6.53 -8.97
C ASP A 288 -3.83 6.38 -8.73
N PHE A 289 -3.37 6.49 -7.47
CA PHE A 289 -1.97 6.29 -7.13
C PHE A 289 -1.50 4.85 -7.39
N GLY A 290 -2.31 3.85 -7.08
CA GLY A 290 -2.00 2.44 -7.37
C GLY A 290 -1.93 2.16 -8.88
N PHE A 291 -2.84 2.77 -9.67
CA PHE A 291 -2.77 2.70 -11.14
C PHE A 291 -1.46 3.31 -11.66
N GLN A 292 -1.08 4.48 -11.15
CA GLN A 292 0.18 5.12 -11.53
C GLN A 292 1.43 4.34 -11.13
N GLN A 293 1.40 3.61 -10.00
CA GLN A 293 2.52 2.75 -9.60
C GLN A 293 2.73 1.60 -10.60
N LEU A 294 1.67 0.87 -10.96
CA LEU A 294 1.75 -0.20 -11.97
C LEU A 294 2.13 0.36 -13.35
N GLY A 295 1.55 1.50 -13.73
CA GLY A 295 1.91 2.22 -14.96
C GLY A 295 3.39 2.59 -15.01
N GLN A 296 3.97 3.07 -13.90
CA GLN A 296 5.40 3.40 -13.82
C GLN A 296 6.31 2.18 -14.03
N ILE A 297 5.92 1.01 -13.47
CA ILE A 297 6.66 -0.25 -13.69
C ILE A 297 6.62 -0.60 -15.18
N ALA A 298 5.43 -0.55 -15.80
CA ALA A 298 5.27 -0.83 -17.23
C ALA A 298 6.08 0.13 -18.12
N LEU A 299 6.03 1.44 -17.85
CA LEU A 299 6.78 2.44 -18.61
C LEU A 299 8.29 2.24 -18.50
N ARG A 300 8.78 1.85 -17.33
CA ARG A 300 10.21 1.50 -17.18
C ARG A 300 10.58 0.25 -17.94
N ALA A 301 9.74 -0.79 -17.88
CA ALA A 301 9.93 -2.01 -18.63
C ALA A 301 9.99 -1.74 -20.15
N LEU A 302 9.16 -0.82 -20.65
CA LEU A 302 9.11 -0.40 -22.04
C LEU A 302 10.21 0.61 -22.44
N SER A 303 11.00 1.09 -21.48
CA SER A 303 12.08 2.03 -21.81
C SER A 303 13.15 1.38 -22.69
N PRO A 304 13.79 2.14 -23.61
CA PRO A 304 14.83 1.59 -24.51
C PRO A 304 16.00 0.91 -23.77
N ALA A 305 16.27 1.32 -22.51
CA ALA A 305 17.36 0.77 -21.71
C ALA A 305 17.04 -0.62 -21.13
N ILE A 306 15.75 -0.92 -20.86
CA ILE A 306 15.32 -2.19 -20.26
C ILE A 306 14.73 -3.11 -21.32
N ASN A 307 13.82 -2.60 -22.15
CA ASN A 307 13.19 -3.29 -23.27
C ASN A 307 12.60 -4.67 -22.90
N ASP A 308 11.77 -4.69 -21.85
CA ASP A 308 11.08 -5.88 -21.34
C ASP A 308 9.55 -5.76 -21.52
N PRO A 309 9.02 -6.03 -22.71
CA PRO A 309 7.59 -5.96 -22.98
C PRO A 309 6.77 -6.98 -22.20
N PHE A 310 7.37 -8.11 -21.77
CA PHE A 310 6.65 -9.12 -21.01
C PHE A 310 6.29 -8.62 -19.62
N THR A 311 7.20 -7.95 -18.93
CA THR A 311 6.91 -7.28 -17.65
C THR A 311 5.84 -6.21 -17.81
N ALA A 312 5.88 -5.41 -18.87
CA ALA A 312 4.83 -4.44 -19.15
C ALA A 312 3.48 -5.11 -19.40
N GLY A 313 3.46 -6.25 -20.10
CA GLY A 313 2.27 -7.07 -20.31
C GLY A 313 1.66 -7.58 -19.00
N ILE A 314 2.48 -8.01 -18.03
CA ILE A 314 2.01 -8.40 -16.69
C ILE A 314 1.34 -7.21 -15.98
N CYS A 315 1.89 -5.99 -16.12
CA CYS A 315 1.26 -4.79 -15.58
C CYS A 315 -0.09 -4.50 -16.23
N VAL A 316 -0.20 -4.65 -17.57
CA VAL A 316 -1.47 -4.48 -18.32
C VAL A 316 -2.52 -5.47 -17.81
N ASP A 317 -2.15 -6.74 -17.62
CA ASP A 317 -3.09 -7.75 -17.09
C ASP A 317 -3.56 -7.40 -15.67
N ARG A 318 -2.64 -6.96 -14.83
CA ARG A 318 -2.99 -6.60 -13.44
C ARG A 318 -3.89 -5.40 -13.37
N LEU A 319 -3.59 -4.35 -14.15
CA LEU A 319 -4.44 -3.17 -14.31
C LEU A 319 -5.82 -3.55 -14.85
N GLY A 320 -5.86 -4.44 -15.85
CA GLY A 320 -7.10 -4.97 -16.42
C GLY A 320 -7.95 -5.71 -15.40
N GLY A 321 -7.34 -6.58 -14.58
CA GLY A 321 -8.04 -7.30 -13.52
C GLY A 321 -8.70 -6.38 -12.49
N VAL A 322 -7.98 -5.31 -12.11
CA VAL A 322 -8.51 -4.28 -11.22
C VAL A 322 -9.66 -3.50 -11.86
N LEU A 323 -9.54 -3.14 -13.14
CA LEU A 323 -10.61 -2.45 -13.88
C LEU A 323 -11.85 -3.34 -14.09
N CYS A 324 -11.66 -4.67 -14.27
CA CYS A 324 -12.79 -5.61 -14.29
C CYS A 324 -13.58 -5.54 -12.98
N ARG A 325 -12.90 -5.58 -11.82
CA ARG A 325 -13.57 -5.45 -10.51
C ARG A 325 -14.33 -4.13 -10.36
N LEU A 326 -13.75 -3.02 -10.83
CA LEU A 326 -14.40 -1.71 -10.80
C LEU A 326 -15.62 -1.64 -11.74
N ALA A 327 -15.54 -2.26 -12.91
CA ALA A 327 -16.62 -2.30 -13.89
C ALA A 327 -17.81 -3.14 -13.41
N GLU A 328 -17.56 -4.19 -12.61
CA GLU A 328 -18.60 -5.05 -12.00
C GLU A 328 -19.30 -4.36 -10.82
N ARG A 329 -18.59 -3.47 -10.10
CA ARG A 329 -19.13 -2.85 -8.89
C ARG A 329 -20.12 -1.73 -9.20
N PRO A 330 -21.17 -1.59 -8.38
CA PRO A 330 -22.00 -0.40 -8.43
C PRO A 330 -21.14 0.84 -8.13
N ARG A 331 -21.55 2.00 -8.68
CA ARG A 331 -20.88 3.26 -8.31
C ARG A 331 -21.14 3.55 -6.84
N PRO A 332 -20.11 3.92 -6.06
CA PRO A 332 -20.33 4.32 -4.67
C PRO A 332 -21.24 5.56 -4.65
N SER A 333 -22.10 5.63 -3.65
CA SER A 333 -22.86 6.87 -3.42
C SER A 333 -21.87 8.01 -3.13
N LEU A 334 -22.03 9.10 -3.84
CA LEU A 334 -21.24 10.31 -3.59
C LEU A 334 -21.81 11.12 -2.42
N MET A 335 -23.01 10.76 -1.93
CA MET A 335 -23.69 11.44 -0.84
C MET A 335 -23.62 10.60 0.43
N THR A 336 -23.16 11.21 1.51
CA THR A 336 -23.27 10.68 2.85
C THR A 336 -24.41 11.43 3.55
N ALA A 337 -25.41 10.65 4.02
CA ALA A 337 -26.56 11.19 4.74
C ALA A 337 -26.40 11.04 6.26
N ASP A 338 -27.08 11.87 7.03
CA ASP A 338 -27.24 11.72 8.47
C ASP A 338 -28.22 10.61 8.82
N LYS A 339 -28.42 10.36 10.11
CA LYS A 339 -29.37 9.35 10.61
C LYS A 339 -30.83 9.62 10.21
N GLY A 340 -31.16 10.86 9.83
CA GLY A 340 -32.46 11.27 9.34
C GLY A 340 -32.65 11.10 7.82
N GLY A 341 -31.60 10.65 7.11
CA GLY A 341 -31.60 10.49 5.67
C GLY A 341 -31.35 11.78 4.88
N GLN A 342 -30.98 12.88 5.56
CA GLN A 342 -30.64 14.13 4.89
C GLN A 342 -29.20 14.10 4.41
N ALA A 343 -28.96 14.46 3.13
CA ALA A 343 -27.63 14.57 2.55
C ALA A 343 -26.79 15.63 3.29
N ARG A 344 -25.60 15.27 3.75
CA ARG A 344 -24.71 16.14 4.52
C ARG A 344 -23.35 16.33 3.87
N VAL A 345 -22.81 15.31 3.24
CA VAL A 345 -21.51 15.39 2.57
C VAL A 345 -21.66 14.87 1.15
N ILE A 346 -21.15 15.63 0.18
CA ILE A 346 -21.08 15.24 -1.22
C ILE A 346 -19.61 15.09 -1.58
N ALA A 347 -19.20 13.87 -1.92
CA ALA A 347 -17.84 13.54 -2.34
C ALA A 347 -17.60 13.87 -3.82
N GLN A 348 -16.33 14.03 -4.20
CA GLN A 348 -15.94 14.18 -5.60
C GLN A 348 -15.90 12.81 -6.29
N GLU A 349 -16.56 12.70 -7.44
CA GLU A 349 -16.57 11.48 -8.23
C GLU A 349 -15.17 11.18 -8.82
N LEU A 350 -14.79 9.91 -8.76
CA LEU A 350 -13.67 9.37 -9.52
C LEU A 350 -14.22 8.58 -10.71
N ALA A 351 -14.29 9.22 -11.88
CA ALA A 351 -14.84 8.61 -13.06
C ALA A 351 -14.01 7.41 -13.55
N PHE A 352 -14.69 6.34 -13.98
CA PHE A 352 -14.04 5.16 -14.57
C PHE A 352 -13.15 5.52 -15.77
N THR A 353 -13.60 6.48 -16.60
CA THR A 353 -12.83 7.01 -17.73
C THR A 353 -11.47 7.57 -17.31
N THR A 354 -11.41 8.26 -16.17
CA THR A 354 -10.15 8.79 -15.63
C THR A 354 -9.21 7.67 -15.22
N LEU A 355 -9.72 6.63 -14.53
CA LEU A 355 -8.92 5.47 -14.12
C LEU A 355 -8.45 4.66 -15.31
N LEU A 356 -9.30 4.48 -16.33
CA LEU A 356 -8.96 3.80 -17.58
C LEU A 356 -7.82 4.51 -18.30
N GLY A 357 -7.88 5.86 -18.39
CA GLY A 357 -6.80 6.68 -18.94
C GLY A 357 -5.50 6.57 -18.12
N SER A 358 -5.59 6.67 -16.79
CA SER A 358 -4.43 6.50 -15.89
C SER A 358 -3.79 5.12 -16.01
N ALA A 359 -4.58 4.07 -16.29
CA ALA A 359 -4.10 2.71 -16.47
C ALA A 359 -3.33 2.54 -17.79
N PHE A 360 -3.88 3.02 -18.89
CA PHE A 360 -3.44 2.55 -20.21
C PHE A 360 -2.86 3.63 -21.14
N ASP A 361 -3.16 4.93 -20.95
CA ASP A 361 -2.75 5.95 -21.91
C ASP A 361 -1.23 6.03 -22.10
N GLU A 362 -0.48 6.06 -21.01
CA GLU A 362 0.98 6.15 -21.07
C GLU A 362 1.59 4.83 -21.57
N ILE A 363 1.04 3.67 -21.16
CA ILE A 363 1.50 2.36 -21.64
C ILE A 363 1.27 2.23 -23.14
N ARG A 364 0.10 2.66 -23.64
CA ARG A 364 -0.24 2.67 -25.06
C ARG A 364 0.71 3.55 -25.86
N ARG A 365 1.04 4.75 -25.35
CA ARG A 365 1.98 5.67 -26.03
C ARG A 365 3.40 5.12 -26.04
N ALA A 366 3.88 4.59 -24.92
CA ALA A 366 5.21 4.02 -24.79
C ALA A 366 5.38 2.70 -25.55
N GLY A 367 4.32 1.91 -25.63
CA GLY A 367 4.29 0.61 -26.32
C GLY A 367 3.84 0.68 -27.77
N ARG A 368 3.69 1.87 -28.37
CA ARG A 368 3.15 2.05 -29.74
C ARG A 368 3.92 1.29 -30.81
N ASP A 369 5.22 1.06 -30.62
CA ASP A 369 6.09 0.34 -31.54
C ASP A 369 6.21 -1.18 -31.19
N ILE A 370 5.40 -1.67 -30.24
CA ILE A 370 5.46 -3.04 -29.72
C ILE A 370 4.07 -3.69 -29.86
N ILE A 371 3.86 -4.45 -30.93
CA ILE A 371 2.57 -5.10 -31.25
C ILE A 371 2.04 -5.95 -30.09
N TYR A 372 2.93 -6.69 -29.39
CA TYR A 372 2.56 -7.49 -28.22
C TYR A 372 1.81 -6.69 -27.14
N ILE A 373 2.22 -5.44 -26.90
CA ILE A 373 1.56 -4.57 -25.91
C ILE A 373 0.22 -4.06 -26.42
N LEU A 374 0.15 -3.68 -27.68
CA LEU A 374 -1.08 -3.17 -28.30
C LEU A 374 -2.15 -4.26 -28.39
N ASP A 375 -1.78 -5.47 -28.80
CA ASP A 375 -2.67 -6.63 -28.82
C ASP A 375 -3.16 -6.97 -27.41
N ARG A 376 -2.24 -6.97 -26.42
CA ARG A 376 -2.59 -7.25 -25.03
C ARG A 376 -3.55 -6.21 -24.42
N LEU A 377 -3.41 -4.94 -24.80
CA LEU A 377 -4.35 -3.88 -24.44
C LEU A 377 -5.74 -4.16 -25.01
N LEU A 378 -5.84 -4.50 -26.28
CA LEU A 378 -7.13 -4.82 -26.93
C LEU A 378 -7.83 -6.00 -26.25
N GLY A 379 -7.11 -7.11 -26.00
CA GLY A 379 -7.66 -8.27 -25.30
C GLY A 379 -8.06 -7.94 -23.85
N THR A 380 -7.36 -7.03 -23.21
CA THR A 380 -7.69 -6.58 -21.86
C THR A 380 -8.93 -5.68 -21.84
N LEU A 381 -9.08 -4.76 -22.81
CA LEU A 381 -10.26 -3.92 -22.96
C LEU A 381 -11.52 -4.75 -23.23
N ALA A 382 -11.42 -5.80 -24.07
CA ALA A 382 -12.52 -6.74 -24.31
C ALA A 382 -12.96 -7.45 -23.02
N ARG A 383 -12.00 -7.99 -22.23
CA ARG A 383 -12.28 -8.63 -20.93
C ARG A 383 -12.95 -7.69 -19.93
N ILE A 384 -12.55 -6.42 -19.89
CA ILE A 384 -13.19 -5.42 -19.03
C ILE A 384 -14.62 -5.17 -19.51
N ALA A 385 -14.84 -5.09 -20.83
CA ALA A 385 -16.17 -4.87 -21.40
C ALA A 385 -17.16 -6.00 -21.09
N GLU A 386 -16.70 -7.26 -21.06
CA GLU A 386 -17.51 -8.41 -20.63
C GLU A 386 -18.10 -8.25 -19.23
N ARG A 387 -17.39 -7.52 -18.35
CA ARG A 387 -17.73 -7.28 -16.94
C ARG A 387 -18.45 -5.94 -16.72
N ALA A 388 -18.35 -5.02 -17.67
CA ALA A 388 -18.97 -3.70 -17.57
C ALA A 388 -20.48 -3.76 -17.75
N HIS A 389 -21.19 -3.01 -16.91
CA HIS A 389 -22.64 -2.91 -16.92
C HIS A 389 -23.15 -1.52 -17.30
N ARG A 390 -22.26 -0.53 -17.29
CA ARG A 390 -22.62 0.88 -17.54
C ARG A 390 -22.25 1.30 -18.94
N ARG A 391 -23.17 1.98 -19.60
CA ARG A 391 -22.99 2.50 -20.94
C ARG A 391 -21.78 3.44 -21.04
N THR A 392 -21.61 4.34 -20.07
CA THR A 392 -20.49 5.29 -20.05
C THR A 392 -19.12 4.61 -19.95
N ASP A 393 -19.03 3.47 -19.24
CA ASP A 393 -17.80 2.71 -19.12
C ASP A 393 -17.49 1.98 -20.44
N LEU A 394 -18.50 1.40 -21.07
CA LEU A 394 -18.37 0.74 -22.38
C LEU A 394 -17.98 1.72 -23.48
N GLU A 395 -18.56 2.94 -23.51
CA GLU A 395 -18.17 4.00 -24.43
C GLU A 395 -16.70 4.42 -24.24
N ALA A 396 -16.22 4.48 -22.99
CA ALA A 396 -14.83 4.77 -22.68
C ALA A 396 -13.88 3.63 -23.15
N LEU A 397 -14.29 2.38 -22.97
CA LEU A 397 -13.53 1.21 -23.44
C LEU A 397 -13.43 1.18 -24.96
N ARG A 398 -14.52 1.51 -25.64
CA ARG A 398 -14.56 1.63 -27.10
C ARG A 398 -13.59 2.69 -27.60
N ALA A 399 -13.62 3.89 -27.01
CA ALA A 399 -12.71 4.96 -27.36
C ALA A 399 -11.23 4.57 -27.14
N GLN A 400 -10.93 3.86 -26.06
CA GLN A 400 -9.57 3.34 -25.83
C GLN A 400 -9.15 2.28 -26.86
N ALA A 401 -10.04 1.38 -27.29
CA ALA A 401 -9.75 0.40 -28.32
C ALA A 401 -9.46 1.06 -29.68
N GLU A 402 -10.18 2.13 -30.01
CA GLU A 402 -9.90 2.94 -31.21
C GLU A 402 -8.52 3.63 -31.13
N LEU A 403 -8.18 4.18 -29.96
CA LEU A 403 -6.88 4.83 -29.74
C LEU A 403 -5.69 3.86 -29.82
N VAL A 404 -5.88 2.56 -29.55
CA VAL A 404 -4.82 1.55 -29.71
C VAL A 404 -4.40 1.41 -31.16
N LEU A 405 -5.35 1.33 -32.09
CA LEU A 405 -5.02 1.26 -33.52
C LEU A 405 -4.38 2.55 -34.04
N ILE A 406 -4.89 3.71 -33.61
CA ILE A 406 -4.27 5.00 -33.94
C ILE A 406 -2.81 5.04 -33.47
N ALA A 407 -2.52 4.52 -32.28
CA ALA A 407 -1.15 4.46 -31.76
C ALA A 407 -0.25 3.56 -32.64
N ALA A 408 -0.76 2.39 -33.06
CA ALA A 408 -0.05 1.48 -33.97
C ALA A 408 0.28 2.12 -35.32
N GLN A 409 -0.69 2.85 -35.91
CA GLN A 409 -0.48 3.57 -37.18
C GLN A 409 0.59 4.66 -37.11
N HIS A 410 0.90 5.17 -35.90
CA HIS A 410 1.99 6.10 -35.64
C HIS A 410 3.28 5.39 -35.23
N GLY A 411 3.26 4.07 -35.10
CA GLY A 411 4.40 3.22 -34.82
C GLY A 411 5.09 2.72 -36.11
N SER A 412 6.16 1.94 -35.92
CA SER A 412 6.89 1.30 -37.02
C SER A 412 6.61 -0.20 -36.99
N HIS A 413 5.65 -0.65 -37.80
CA HIS A 413 5.23 -2.06 -37.85
C HIS A 413 5.20 -2.57 -39.27
N PRO A 414 5.48 -3.89 -39.52
CA PRO A 414 5.17 -4.55 -40.77
C PRO A 414 3.67 -4.56 -41.06
N ASP A 415 3.28 -4.48 -42.33
CA ASP A 415 1.88 -4.47 -42.74
C ASP A 415 1.09 -5.71 -42.22
N GLU A 416 1.75 -6.87 -42.19
CA GLU A 416 1.16 -8.12 -41.69
C GLU A 416 0.77 -8.03 -40.20
N GLU A 417 1.61 -7.39 -39.37
CA GLU A 417 1.33 -7.16 -37.94
C GLU A 417 0.20 -6.17 -37.74
N LEU A 418 0.14 -5.12 -38.56
CA LEU A 418 -0.98 -4.17 -38.53
C LEU A 418 -2.30 -4.82 -38.90
N VAL A 419 -2.34 -5.68 -39.94
CA VAL A 419 -3.55 -6.45 -40.31
C VAL A 419 -4.00 -7.36 -39.16
N ALA A 420 -3.07 -8.03 -38.49
CA ALA A 420 -3.38 -8.86 -37.33
C ALA A 420 -3.97 -8.02 -36.17
N LEU A 421 -3.38 -6.86 -35.90
CA LEU A 421 -3.86 -5.95 -34.85
C LEU A 421 -5.24 -5.34 -35.18
N GLU A 422 -5.51 -5.02 -36.45
CA GLU A 422 -6.85 -4.59 -36.90
C GLU A 422 -7.90 -5.68 -36.69
N ALA A 423 -7.52 -6.94 -36.90
CA ALA A 423 -8.42 -8.06 -36.62
C ALA A 423 -8.70 -8.19 -35.11
N ALA A 424 -7.67 -8.05 -34.26
CA ALA A 424 -7.82 -8.06 -32.80
C ALA A 424 -8.67 -6.88 -32.32
N GLN A 425 -8.50 -5.67 -32.90
CA GLN A 425 -9.34 -4.52 -32.59
C GLN A 425 -10.80 -4.77 -32.96
N ARG A 426 -11.07 -5.30 -34.15
CA ARG A 426 -12.45 -5.63 -34.57
C ARG A 426 -13.09 -6.61 -33.59
N ALA A 427 -12.38 -7.65 -33.18
CA ALA A 427 -12.89 -8.61 -32.19
C ALA A 427 -13.19 -7.93 -30.83
N ALA A 428 -12.31 -7.04 -30.36
CA ALA A 428 -12.54 -6.29 -29.13
C ALA A 428 -13.76 -5.35 -29.25
N LEU A 429 -13.91 -4.65 -30.37
CA LEU A 429 -15.04 -3.76 -30.64
C LEU A 429 -16.37 -4.56 -30.77
N GLU A 430 -16.36 -5.73 -31.37
CA GLU A 430 -17.55 -6.62 -31.42
C GLU A 430 -18.06 -6.99 -30.02
N VAL A 431 -17.15 -7.31 -29.10
CA VAL A 431 -17.50 -7.58 -27.68
C VAL A 431 -18.08 -6.32 -27.02
N ILE A 432 -17.42 -5.18 -27.19
CA ILE A 432 -17.86 -3.90 -26.57
C ILE A 432 -19.20 -3.45 -27.12
N ASP A 433 -19.39 -3.47 -28.44
CA ASP A 433 -20.62 -3.03 -29.10
C ASP A 433 -21.81 -3.99 -28.82
N GLY A 434 -21.51 -5.29 -28.68
CA GLY A 434 -22.47 -6.28 -28.18
C GLY A 434 -23.01 -5.92 -26.80
N ARG A 435 -22.11 -5.61 -25.87
CA ARG A 435 -22.46 -5.18 -24.50
C ARG A 435 -23.21 -3.84 -24.48
N LEU A 436 -22.80 -2.87 -25.30
CA LEU A 436 -23.51 -1.59 -25.45
C LEU A 436 -24.95 -1.80 -25.90
N SER A 437 -25.17 -2.71 -26.86
CA SER A 437 -26.50 -3.03 -27.38
C SER A 437 -27.39 -3.71 -26.32
N GLU A 438 -26.82 -4.59 -25.50
CA GLU A 438 -27.51 -5.22 -24.36
C GLU A 438 -27.91 -4.21 -23.28
N THR A 439 -27.02 -3.28 -22.96
CA THR A 439 -27.25 -2.26 -21.93
C THR A 439 -28.36 -1.29 -22.39
N SER A 440 -28.35 -0.84 -23.66
CA SER A 440 -29.37 0.02 -24.22
C SER A 440 -30.79 -0.62 -24.28
N ARG A 441 -30.87 -1.95 -24.26
CA ARG A 441 -32.18 -2.66 -24.21
C ARG A 441 -32.70 -2.80 -22.77
N ARG A 442 -31.87 -2.61 -21.76
CA ARG A 442 -32.24 -2.70 -20.34
C ARG A 442 -32.56 -1.35 -19.69
N GLU A 443 -32.14 -0.26 -20.33
CA GLU A 443 -32.56 1.10 -19.94
C GLU A 443 -34.01 1.30 -20.45
N PRO A 444 -34.99 1.63 -19.56
CA PRO A 444 -36.41 1.78 -19.92
C PRO A 444 -36.70 3.01 -20.76
#